data_7678464f8904be23563aeef04d369eda
#
_entry.id   7678464f8904be23563aeef04d369eda
#
_cell.length_a   1.000
_cell.length_b   1.000
_cell.length_c   1.000
_cell.angle_alpha   90.00
_cell.angle_beta   90.00
_cell.angle_gamma   90.00
#
_symmetry.space_group_name_H-M   'P 1'
#
loop_
_entity.id
_entity.type
_entity.pdbx_description
1 polymer ?
#
loop_
_entity_poly.entity_id
_entity_poly.type
_entity_poly.pdbx_seq_one_letter_code
_entity_poly.pdbx_strand_id
1 'polypeptide(L)'
;EQASVILHKVGLGHALDKYPSQLSGGMQQRLAIAQALIMKPRVLLLDEPFGALDPGIRKDMHGLLLELWQETGLTVFMVTHDLSEGFSLGTRLLVFDKTRIDPHAPNAFGARITYDIPLNSDRRATHAAVEALPAHVTNPSKEHA
;
A
#
# COMPACT_ATOMS: atom_id res chain seq x y z
N GLU A 1 12.08 22.57 13.09
CA GLU A 1 12.15 21.57 14.20
C GLU A 1 11.25 20.36 13.96
N GLN A 2 9.93 20.51 13.69
CA GLN A 2 9.03 19.38 13.41
C GLN A 2 9.42 18.57 12.16
N ALA A 3 9.78 19.24 11.07
CA ALA A 3 10.20 18.56 9.84
C ALA A 3 11.42 17.66 10.06
N SER A 4 12.43 18.13 10.81
CA SER A 4 13.61 17.34 11.13
C SER A 4 13.26 16.08 11.94
N VAL A 5 12.37 16.18 12.92
CA VAL A 5 11.91 15.02 13.71
C VAL A 5 11.25 13.97 12.82
N ILE A 6 10.35 14.39 11.92
CA ILE A 6 9.66 13.46 11.01
C ILE A 6 10.65 12.84 10.01
N LEU A 7 11.60 13.62 9.48
CA LEU A 7 12.61 13.10 8.57
C LEU A 7 13.51 12.06 9.24
N HIS A 8 13.86 12.23 10.50
CA HIS A 8 14.57 11.21 11.27
C HIS A 8 13.71 9.94 11.44
N LYS A 9 12.41 10.08 11.75
CA LYS A 9 11.49 8.93 11.87
C LYS A 9 11.41 8.10 10.60
N VAL A 10 11.37 8.74 9.42
CA VAL A 10 11.36 8.03 8.15
C VAL A 10 12.75 7.63 7.65
N GLY A 11 13.79 7.75 8.49
CA GLY A 11 15.16 7.34 8.18
C GLY A 11 15.91 8.26 7.22
N LEU A 12 15.47 9.52 7.08
CA LEU A 12 16.10 10.54 6.22
C LEU A 12 16.96 11.56 7.00
N GLY A 13 17.24 11.31 8.27
CA GLY A 13 18.05 12.20 9.10
C GLY A 13 19.45 12.49 8.54
N HIS A 14 20.02 11.56 7.76
CA HIS A 14 21.32 11.71 7.10
C HIS A 14 21.26 12.52 5.78
N ALA A 15 20.10 12.95 5.35
CA ALA A 15 19.85 13.60 4.06
C ALA A 15 19.15 14.95 4.18
N LEU A 16 19.20 15.57 5.35
CA LEU A 16 18.50 16.85 5.62
C LEU A 16 18.95 17.99 4.71
N ASP A 17 20.22 17.96 4.26
CA ASP A 17 20.81 18.99 3.39
C ASP A 17 20.70 18.66 1.89
N LYS A 18 20.01 17.56 1.53
CA LYS A 18 19.83 17.15 0.14
C LYS A 18 18.56 17.72 -0.47
N TYR A 19 18.65 18.08 -1.74
CA TYR A 19 17.46 18.39 -2.54
C TYR A 19 16.74 17.10 -2.95
N PRO A 20 15.41 17.14 -3.20
CA PRO A 20 14.63 15.96 -3.61
C PRO A 20 15.21 15.24 -4.84
N SER A 21 15.79 15.97 -5.80
CA SER A 21 16.45 15.42 -7.00
C SER A 21 17.72 14.61 -6.71
N GLN A 22 18.29 14.74 -5.52
CA GLN A 22 19.50 14.03 -5.09
C GLN A 22 19.17 12.78 -4.25
N LEU A 23 17.88 12.51 -4.05
CA LEU A 23 17.40 11.37 -3.29
C LEU A 23 17.16 10.16 -4.21
N SER A 24 17.45 8.95 -3.72
CA SER A 24 17.04 7.73 -4.39
C SER A 24 15.50 7.58 -4.40
N GLY A 25 14.95 6.72 -5.26
CA GLY A 25 13.50 6.49 -5.34
C GLY A 25 12.88 6.12 -3.97
N GLY A 26 13.50 5.21 -3.22
CA GLY A 26 13.05 4.87 -1.88
C GLY A 26 13.15 6.03 -0.88
N MET A 27 14.18 6.89 -1.00
CA MET A 27 14.28 8.09 -0.16
C MET A 27 13.20 9.12 -0.54
N GLN A 28 12.88 9.28 -1.82
CA GLN A 28 11.78 10.14 -2.28
C GLN A 28 10.43 9.65 -1.75
N GLN A 29 10.21 8.34 -1.74
CA GLN A 29 9.00 7.73 -1.18
C GLN A 29 8.88 7.98 0.33
N ARG A 30 9.98 7.82 1.08
CA ARG A 30 10.03 8.17 2.52
C ARG A 30 9.77 9.66 2.74
N LEU A 31 10.31 10.52 1.88
CA LEU A 31 10.04 11.95 1.95
C LEU A 31 8.55 12.28 1.71
N ALA A 32 7.90 11.63 0.73
CA ALA A 32 6.47 11.80 0.48
C ALA A 32 5.61 11.41 1.69
N ILE A 33 5.94 10.29 2.34
CA ILE A 33 5.30 9.88 3.59
C ILE A 33 5.53 10.93 4.70
N ALA A 34 6.76 11.43 4.85
CA ALA A 34 7.09 12.47 5.84
C ALA A 34 6.29 13.75 5.62
N GLN A 35 6.14 14.18 4.36
CA GLN A 35 5.33 15.34 3.98
C GLN A 35 3.84 15.17 4.35
N ALA A 36 3.29 13.98 4.16
CA ALA A 36 1.92 13.69 4.58
C ALA A 36 1.78 13.71 6.11
N LEU A 37 2.74 13.12 6.83
CA LEU A 37 2.68 12.99 8.29
C LEU A 37 2.87 14.31 9.04
N ILE A 38 3.58 15.31 8.47
CA ILE A 38 3.79 16.60 9.14
C ILE A 38 2.47 17.34 9.42
N MET A 39 1.45 17.04 8.63
CA MET A 39 0.10 17.58 8.80
C MET A 39 -0.70 16.87 9.89
N LYS A 40 -0.15 15.85 10.54
CA LYS A 40 -0.80 15.01 11.56
C LYS A 40 -2.17 14.49 11.09
N PRO A 41 -2.25 13.82 9.94
CA PRO A 41 -3.52 13.38 9.38
C PRO A 41 -4.13 12.28 10.24
N ARG A 42 -5.45 12.16 10.23
CA ARG A 42 -6.17 11.01 10.80
C ARG A 42 -6.27 9.86 9.80
N VAL A 43 -6.16 10.17 8.51
CA VAL A 43 -6.26 9.23 7.40
C VAL A 43 -5.09 9.46 6.45
N LEU A 44 -4.39 8.39 6.07
CA LEU A 44 -3.33 8.40 5.08
C LEU A 44 -3.79 7.58 3.87
N LEU A 45 -3.71 8.18 2.69
CA LEU A 45 -4.05 7.54 1.42
C LEU A 45 -2.76 7.28 0.65
N LEU A 46 -2.54 6.02 0.25
CA LEU A 46 -1.36 5.57 -0.48
C LEU A 46 -1.82 4.88 -1.77
N ASP A 47 -1.29 5.32 -2.90
CA ASP A 47 -1.56 4.74 -4.20
C ASP A 47 -0.27 4.11 -4.74
N GLU A 48 -0.27 2.76 -4.88
CA GLU A 48 0.87 1.95 -5.33
C GLU A 48 2.21 2.34 -4.66
N PRO A 49 2.27 2.49 -3.32
CA PRO A 49 3.41 3.17 -2.67
C PRO A 49 4.73 2.41 -2.79
N PHE A 50 4.70 1.12 -3.15
CA PHE A 50 5.89 0.27 -3.17
C PHE A 50 6.20 -0.35 -4.53
N GLY A 51 5.34 -0.13 -5.54
CA GLY A 51 5.42 -0.79 -6.84
C GLY A 51 6.73 -0.58 -7.59
N ALA A 52 7.34 0.61 -7.46
CA ALA A 52 8.60 0.97 -8.14
C ALA A 52 9.86 0.72 -7.28
N LEU A 53 9.75 0.06 -6.12
CA LEU A 53 10.87 -0.14 -5.20
C LEU A 53 11.49 -1.52 -5.34
N ASP A 54 12.82 -1.57 -5.18
CA ASP A 54 13.56 -2.83 -5.05
C ASP A 54 13.08 -3.64 -3.84
N PRO A 55 13.14 -5.00 -3.86
CA PRO A 55 12.62 -5.85 -2.80
C PRO A 55 13.14 -5.52 -1.40
N GLY A 56 14.43 -5.17 -1.27
CA GLY A 56 15.03 -4.79 0.01
C GLY A 56 14.44 -3.48 0.56
N ILE A 57 14.38 -2.45 -0.29
CA ILE A 57 13.81 -1.15 0.08
C ILE A 57 12.32 -1.27 0.38
N ARG A 58 11.60 -2.10 -0.38
CA ARG A 58 10.18 -2.38 -0.15
C ARG A 58 9.93 -2.94 1.24
N LYS A 59 10.73 -3.94 1.66
CA LYS A 59 10.64 -4.52 3.00
C LYS A 59 10.87 -3.49 4.11
N ASP A 60 11.85 -2.60 3.94
CA ASP A 60 12.12 -1.53 4.90
C ASP A 60 10.95 -0.55 4.99
N MET A 61 10.34 -0.24 3.84
CA MET A 61 9.18 0.64 3.78
C MET A 61 7.92 0.03 4.40
N HIS A 62 7.73 -1.28 4.26
CA HIS A 62 6.67 -2.02 4.96
C HIS A 62 6.85 -1.91 6.48
N GLY A 63 8.07 -2.14 6.98
CA GLY A 63 8.39 -1.98 8.40
C GLY A 63 8.08 -0.57 8.89
N LEU A 64 8.57 0.45 8.18
CA LEU A 64 8.32 1.85 8.51
C LEU A 64 6.81 2.18 8.58
N LEU A 65 6.01 1.72 7.60
CA LEU A 65 4.58 2.00 7.58
C LEU A 65 3.87 1.36 8.79
N LEU A 66 4.23 0.12 9.15
CA LEU A 66 3.68 -0.58 10.31
C LEU A 66 4.06 0.12 11.62
N GLU A 67 5.31 0.55 11.77
CA GLU A 67 5.78 1.32 12.95
C GLU A 67 4.99 2.63 13.09
N LEU A 68 4.87 3.38 12.00
CA LEU A 68 4.12 4.64 11.98
C LEU A 68 2.64 4.43 12.33
N TRP A 69 2.03 3.38 11.79
CA TRP A 69 0.65 3.03 12.11
C TRP A 69 0.47 2.69 13.59
N GLN A 70 1.37 1.88 14.16
CA GLN A 70 1.33 1.51 15.58
C GLN A 70 1.52 2.72 16.50
N GLU A 71 2.45 3.62 16.16
CA GLU A 71 2.74 4.81 16.97
C GLU A 71 1.64 5.86 16.93
N THR A 72 1.00 6.05 15.77
CA THR A 72 0.08 7.17 15.56
C THR A 72 -1.40 6.79 15.62
N GLY A 73 -1.73 5.50 15.43
CA GLY A 73 -3.11 5.02 15.35
C GLY A 73 -3.88 5.57 14.17
N LEU A 74 -3.20 6.11 13.13
CA LEU A 74 -3.85 6.66 11.94
C LEU A 74 -4.53 5.56 11.12
N THR A 75 -5.58 5.91 10.40
CA THR A 75 -6.19 5.02 9.43
C THR A 75 -5.43 5.09 8.11
N VAL A 76 -4.98 3.93 7.59
CA VAL A 76 -4.29 3.86 6.30
C VAL A 76 -5.20 3.19 5.27
N PHE A 77 -5.41 3.85 4.13
CA PHE A 77 -5.96 3.22 2.93
C PHE A 77 -4.84 3.11 1.91
N MET A 78 -4.57 1.90 1.46
CA MET A 78 -3.54 1.63 0.47
C MET A 78 -4.16 0.91 -0.73
N VAL A 79 -3.90 1.43 -1.93
CA VAL A 79 -4.20 0.74 -3.18
C VAL A 79 -2.93 0.05 -3.63
N THR A 80 -3.03 -1.24 -3.95
CA THR A 80 -1.95 -2.04 -4.51
C THR A 80 -2.51 -3.14 -5.40
N HIS A 81 -1.74 -3.54 -6.40
CA HIS A 81 -2.01 -4.74 -7.18
C HIS A 81 -1.27 -5.98 -6.64
N ASP A 82 -0.43 -5.81 -5.62
CA ASP A 82 0.29 -6.91 -4.96
C ASP A 82 -0.53 -7.41 -3.75
N LEU A 83 -1.14 -8.58 -3.90
CA LEU A 83 -1.92 -9.20 -2.84
C LEU A 83 -1.07 -9.49 -1.60
N SER A 84 0.23 -9.80 -1.76
CA SER A 84 1.11 -10.08 -0.63
C SER A 84 1.30 -8.85 0.26
N GLU A 85 1.32 -7.67 -0.32
CA GLU A 85 1.32 -6.40 0.43
C GLU A 85 0.01 -6.22 1.21
N GLY A 86 -1.13 -6.45 0.55
CA GLY A 86 -2.44 -6.36 1.19
C GLY A 86 -2.54 -7.28 2.42
N PHE A 87 -2.07 -8.53 2.29
CA PHE A 87 -2.11 -9.50 3.38
C PHE A 87 -1.09 -9.24 4.49
N SER A 88 0.07 -8.68 4.15
CA SER A 88 1.13 -8.44 5.14
C SER A 88 0.94 -7.16 5.94
N LEU A 89 0.32 -6.14 5.34
CA LEU A 89 0.18 -4.81 5.93
C LEU A 89 -1.24 -4.49 6.40
N GLY A 90 -2.25 -5.08 5.73
CA GLY A 90 -3.64 -4.77 5.98
C GLY A 90 -4.23 -5.43 7.21
N THR A 91 -5.25 -4.80 7.79
CA THR A 91 -6.18 -5.40 8.76
C THR A 91 -7.51 -5.76 8.09
N ARG A 92 -7.73 -5.26 6.88
CA ARG A 92 -8.91 -5.49 6.04
C ARG A 92 -8.51 -5.36 4.58
N LEU A 93 -8.94 -6.31 3.75
CA LEU A 93 -8.70 -6.31 2.33
C LEU A 93 -10.00 -6.07 1.58
N LEU A 94 -10.03 -5.06 0.73
CA LEU A 94 -11.13 -4.77 -0.18
C LEU A 94 -10.67 -5.08 -1.60
N VAL A 95 -11.33 -6.04 -2.25
CA VAL A 95 -11.01 -6.40 -3.64
C VAL A 95 -11.96 -5.67 -4.58
N PHE A 96 -11.38 -4.91 -5.49
CA PHE A 96 -12.10 -4.24 -6.57
C PHE A 96 -12.01 -5.07 -7.84
N ASP A 97 -13.17 -5.40 -8.41
CA ASP A 97 -13.24 -6.17 -9.63
C ASP A 97 -14.31 -5.61 -10.57
N LYS A 98 -14.07 -5.76 -11.89
CA LYS A 98 -14.98 -5.36 -12.93
C LYS A 98 -15.86 -6.55 -13.35
N THR A 99 -16.90 -6.81 -12.55
CA THR A 99 -17.79 -7.97 -12.72
C THR A 99 -18.74 -7.85 -13.92
N ARG A 100 -18.89 -6.64 -14.51
CA ARG A 100 -19.77 -6.39 -15.65
C ARG A 100 -18.98 -5.74 -16.77
N ILE A 101 -18.90 -6.44 -17.90
CA ILE A 101 -18.22 -5.97 -19.10
C ILE A 101 -19.28 -5.89 -20.22
N ASP A 102 -19.36 -4.74 -20.89
CA ASP A 102 -20.12 -4.59 -22.14
C ASP A 102 -19.10 -4.65 -23.28
N PRO A 103 -19.18 -5.66 -24.18
CA PRO A 103 -18.24 -5.79 -25.29
C PRO A 103 -18.25 -4.59 -26.25
N HIS A 104 -19.40 -3.89 -26.35
CA HIS A 104 -19.56 -2.74 -27.23
C HIS A 104 -19.22 -1.41 -26.53
N ALA A 105 -19.18 -1.39 -25.20
CA ALA A 105 -18.84 -0.22 -24.40
C ALA A 105 -17.99 -0.65 -23.18
N PRO A 106 -16.70 -1.00 -23.38
CA PRO A 106 -15.86 -1.57 -22.29
C PRO A 106 -15.73 -0.68 -21.06
N ASN A 107 -15.91 0.63 -21.22
CA ASN A 107 -15.82 1.62 -20.15
C ASN A 107 -17.17 2.02 -19.53
N ALA A 108 -18.28 1.40 -19.94
CA ALA A 108 -19.62 1.74 -19.44
C ALA A 108 -19.81 1.41 -17.95
N PHE A 109 -19.08 0.44 -17.43
CA PHE A 109 -19.16 0.00 -16.02
C PHE A 109 -17.80 0.13 -15.35
N GLY A 110 -17.79 0.69 -14.13
CA GLY A 110 -16.62 0.74 -13.25
C GLY A 110 -16.43 -0.54 -12.44
N ALA A 111 -15.27 -0.69 -11.81
CA ALA A 111 -15.03 -1.71 -10.80
C ALA A 111 -15.87 -1.42 -9.55
N ARG A 112 -16.22 -2.48 -8.82
CA ARG A 112 -16.90 -2.41 -7.53
C ARG A 112 -16.17 -3.29 -6.51
N ILE A 113 -16.41 -3.06 -5.22
CA ILE A 113 -15.93 -3.97 -4.18
C ILE A 113 -16.69 -5.28 -4.31
N THR A 114 -15.97 -6.36 -4.61
CA THR A 114 -16.50 -7.71 -4.79
C THR A 114 -16.23 -8.58 -3.57
N TYR A 115 -15.10 -8.32 -2.88
CA TYR A 115 -14.75 -9.02 -1.66
C TYR A 115 -14.34 -8.02 -0.59
N ASP A 116 -14.76 -8.29 0.65
CA ASP A 116 -14.46 -7.52 1.84
C ASP A 116 -14.03 -8.53 2.93
N ILE A 117 -12.72 -8.62 3.15
CA ILE A 117 -12.09 -9.67 3.92
C ILE A 117 -11.41 -9.04 5.13
N PRO A 118 -11.90 -9.29 6.36
CA PRO A 118 -11.18 -8.95 7.57
C PRO A 118 -9.94 -9.84 7.69
N LEU A 119 -8.77 -9.23 7.83
CA LEU A 119 -7.51 -9.91 8.03
C LEU A 119 -7.25 -10.03 9.53
N ASN A 120 -7.64 -11.15 10.12
CA ASN A 120 -7.39 -11.43 11.53
C ASN A 120 -5.96 -11.96 11.69
N SER A 121 -5.43 -11.87 12.92
CA SER A 121 -4.13 -12.47 13.30
C SER A 121 -4.06 -13.99 13.12
N ASP A 122 -5.20 -14.65 12.89
CA ASP A 122 -5.25 -16.07 12.53
C ASP A 122 -4.90 -16.28 11.06
N ARG A 123 -3.63 -16.65 10.84
CA ARG A 123 -3.08 -16.95 9.50
C ARG A 123 -3.86 -18.04 8.75
N ARG A 124 -4.53 -18.97 9.45
CA ARG A 124 -5.31 -20.05 8.82
C ARG A 124 -6.60 -19.52 8.21
N ALA A 125 -7.29 -18.62 8.93
CA ALA A 125 -8.53 -17.99 8.42
C ALA A 125 -8.21 -17.08 7.23
N THR A 126 -7.08 -16.37 7.29
CA THR A 126 -6.59 -15.52 6.17
C THR A 126 -6.24 -16.39 4.95
N HIS A 127 -5.54 -17.52 5.13
CA HIS A 127 -5.18 -18.42 4.03
C HIS A 127 -6.42 -19.03 3.35
N ALA A 128 -7.41 -19.50 4.13
CA ALA A 128 -8.66 -19.99 3.59
C ALA A 128 -9.45 -18.94 2.81
N ALA A 129 -9.42 -17.68 3.27
CA ALA A 129 -10.06 -16.56 2.57
C ALA A 129 -9.36 -16.25 1.23
N VAL A 130 -8.03 -16.39 1.16
CA VAL A 130 -7.26 -16.24 -0.08
C VAL A 130 -7.56 -17.35 -1.08
N GLU A 131 -7.61 -18.60 -0.61
CA GLU A 131 -7.93 -19.75 -1.47
C GLU A 131 -9.36 -19.68 -2.04
N ALA A 132 -10.27 -19.02 -1.34
CA ALA A 132 -11.63 -18.77 -1.82
C ALA A 132 -11.74 -17.68 -2.89
N LEU A 133 -10.67 -16.89 -3.13
CA LEU A 133 -10.66 -15.88 -4.17
C LEU A 133 -10.55 -16.54 -5.56
N PRO A 134 -11.26 -16.01 -6.57
CA PRO A 134 -11.14 -16.50 -7.93
C PRO A 134 -9.71 -16.38 -8.47
N ALA A 135 -9.32 -17.29 -9.37
CA ALA A 135 -7.98 -17.34 -9.94
C ALA A 135 -7.53 -16.04 -10.63
N HIS A 136 -8.45 -15.29 -11.23
CA HIS A 136 -8.14 -14.01 -11.86
C HIS A 136 -7.76 -12.91 -10.85
N VAL A 137 -8.23 -13.00 -9.60
CA VAL A 137 -7.85 -12.11 -8.51
C VAL A 137 -6.49 -12.46 -7.95
N THR A 138 -6.19 -13.76 -7.82
CA THR A 138 -4.94 -14.26 -7.23
C THR A 138 -3.79 -14.32 -8.22
N ASN A 139 -4.06 -14.29 -9.54
CA ASN A 139 -3.04 -14.41 -10.57
C ASN A 139 -3.38 -13.55 -11.80
N PRO A 140 -3.29 -12.22 -11.72
CA PRO A 140 -3.70 -11.30 -12.79
C PRO A 140 -2.89 -11.42 -14.08
N SER A 141 -1.74 -12.14 -14.04
CA SER A 141 -0.85 -12.28 -15.20
C SER A 141 -1.32 -13.29 -16.27
N LYS A 142 -2.45 -13.98 -16.07
CA LYS A 142 -2.92 -15.04 -16.99
C LYS A 142 -3.99 -14.59 -18.00
N GLU A 143 -4.49 -13.37 -17.94
CA GLU A 143 -5.59 -12.90 -18.82
C GLU A 143 -5.14 -12.12 -20.06
N HIS A 144 -3.83 -12.00 -20.32
CA HIS A 144 -3.28 -11.32 -21.51
C HIS A 144 -2.42 -12.24 -22.40
N ALA A 145 -2.69 -13.53 -22.41
CA ALA A 145 -2.08 -14.48 -23.34
C ALA A 145 -3.11 -15.03 -24.35
#